data_3f1fc8db96e2860b79009c8d4acff5ab
#
_entry.id   3f1fc8db96e2860b79009c8d4acff5ab
#
_cell.length_a   1.000
_cell.length_b   1.000
_cell.length_c   1.000
_cell.angle_alpha   90.00
_cell.angle_beta   90.00
_cell.angle_gamma   90.00
#
_symmetry.space_group_name_H-M   'P 1'
#
loop_
_entity.id
_entity.type
_entity.pdbx_description
1 polymer ?
#
loop_
_entity_poly.entity_id
_entity_poly.type
_entity_poly.pdbx_seq_one_letter_code
_entity_poly.pdbx_strand_id
1 'polypeptide(L)'
;MNILYVEDDPMNRRVVRAMLEVGGSAMDEAESGALGLDMVGRGDYALVLMDLRMPGMDGMEAIRHIRARPDEKAKVPIIVVTADTAPDLKAACIEAGADEFLKKPVAMNALFDAIAQVLSGRDDLATF
;
A
#
# COMPACT_ATOMS: atom_id res chain seq x y z
N MET A 1 -10.06 -1.07 10.42
CA MET A 1 -9.62 0.06 9.58
C MET A 1 -9.84 -0.24 8.11
N ASN A 2 -9.92 0.75 7.28
CA ASN A 2 -10.12 0.61 5.84
C ASN A 2 -8.79 0.63 5.11
N ILE A 3 -8.51 -0.43 4.35
CA ILE A 3 -7.26 -0.58 3.60
C ILE A 3 -7.60 -0.73 2.12
N LEU A 4 -6.85 -0.03 1.27
CA LEU A 4 -6.95 -0.18 -0.18
C LEU A 4 -5.78 -1.02 -0.67
N TYR A 5 -6.06 -2.08 -1.43
CA TYR A 5 -5.02 -2.87 -2.08
C TYR A 5 -5.10 -2.67 -3.58
N VAL A 6 -4.04 -2.10 -4.16
CA VAL A 6 -3.92 -1.87 -5.59
C VAL A 6 -3.08 -3.01 -6.18
N GLU A 7 -3.73 -3.93 -6.87
CA GLU A 7 -3.13 -5.17 -7.37
C GLU A 7 -3.96 -5.70 -8.53
N ASP A 8 -3.34 -6.02 -9.63
CA ASP A 8 -4.06 -6.52 -10.81
C ASP A 8 -4.42 -8.01 -10.75
N ASP A 9 -3.71 -8.80 -9.94
CA ASP A 9 -3.95 -10.24 -9.83
C ASP A 9 -5.04 -10.53 -8.78
N PRO A 10 -6.19 -11.09 -9.21
CA PRO A 10 -7.28 -11.37 -8.27
C PRO A 10 -6.93 -12.42 -7.20
N MET A 11 -6.01 -13.33 -7.49
CA MET A 11 -5.58 -14.32 -6.50
C MET A 11 -4.81 -13.64 -5.36
N ASN A 12 -3.90 -12.72 -5.70
CA ASN A 12 -3.16 -11.98 -4.69
C ASN A 12 -4.10 -11.12 -3.85
N ARG A 13 -5.11 -10.50 -4.46
CA ARG A 13 -6.10 -9.73 -3.72
C ARG A 13 -6.87 -10.60 -2.73
N ARG A 14 -7.25 -11.80 -3.15
CA ARG A 14 -7.98 -12.74 -2.29
C ARG A 14 -7.16 -13.17 -1.08
N VAL A 15 -5.88 -13.48 -1.30
CA VAL A 15 -4.99 -13.93 -0.22
C VAL A 15 -4.82 -12.83 0.83
N VAL A 16 -4.55 -11.61 0.39
CA VAL A 16 -4.34 -10.49 1.31
C VAL A 16 -5.65 -10.12 2.03
N ARG A 17 -6.79 -10.19 1.33
CA ARG A 17 -8.09 -9.96 1.97
C ARG A 17 -8.31 -10.92 3.12
N ALA A 18 -8.03 -12.21 2.93
CA ALA A 18 -8.19 -13.21 3.98
C ALA A 18 -7.30 -12.89 5.19
N MET A 19 -6.07 -12.47 4.95
CA MET A 19 -5.15 -12.08 6.02
C MET A 19 -5.67 -10.88 6.81
N LEU A 20 -6.13 -9.84 6.10
CA LEU A 20 -6.61 -8.63 6.76
C LEU A 20 -7.90 -8.88 7.55
N GLU A 21 -8.76 -9.77 7.08
CA GLU A 21 -9.98 -10.16 7.80
C GLU A 21 -9.64 -10.80 9.14
N VAL A 22 -8.57 -11.61 9.20
CA VAL A 22 -8.11 -12.17 10.47
C VAL A 22 -7.79 -11.06 11.46
N GLY A 23 -7.21 -9.96 10.99
CA GLY A 23 -6.88 -8.81 11.83
C GLY A 23 -8.04 -7.85 12.07
N GLY A 24 -9.23 -8.15 11.53
CA GLY A 24 -10.40 -7.30 11.73
C GLY A 24 -10.46 -6.08 10.82
N SER A 25 -9.66 -6.02 9.76
CA SER A 25 -9.65 -4.88 8.83
C SER A 25 -10.49 -5.15 7.60
N ALA A 26 -11.10 -4.10 7.06
CA ALA A 26 -11.81 -4.13 5.79
C ALA A 26 -10.84 -3.77 4.65
N MET A 27 -11.03 -4.37 3.49
CA MET A 27 -10.18 -4.11 2.33
C MET A 27 -11.02 -3.81 1.10
N ASP A 28 -10.72 -2.69 0.44
CA ASP A 28 -11.21 -2.41 -0.90
C ASP A 28 -10.12 -2.78 -1.91
N GLU A 29 -10.52 -3.10 -3.12
CA GLU A 29 -9.61 -3.58 -4.16
C GLU A 29 -9.62 -2.64 -5.36
N ALA A 30 -8.43 -2.35 -5.90
CA ALA A 30 -8.27 -1.66 -7.17
C ALA A 30 -7.41 -2.55 -8.07
N GLU A 31 -7.90 -2.85 -9.26
CA GLU A 31 -7.21 -3.76 -10.18
C GLU A 31 -6.18 -3.06 -11.08
N SER A 32 -6.02 -1.75 -10.93
CA SER A 32 -5.05 -0.97 -11.70
C SER A 32 -4.59 0.24 -10.92
N GLY A 33 -3.45 0.80 -11.32
CA GLY A 33 -2.94 2.02 -10.72
C GLY A 33 -3.90 3.19 -10.89
N ALA A 34 -4.49 3.35 -12.08
CA ALA A 34 -5.42 4.43 -12.35
C ALA A 34 -6.66 4.34 -11.47
N LEU A 35 -7.23 3.13 -11.32
CA LEU A 35 -8.37 2.93 -10.44
C LEU A 35 -7.98 3.19 -8.97
N GLY A 36 -6.77 2.76 -8.57
CA GLY A 36 -6.27 3.02 -7.23
C GLY A 36 -6.20 4.50 -6.91
N LEU A 37 -5.70 5.31 -7.84
CA LEU A 37 -5.63 6.76 -7.66
C LEU A 37 -7.02 7.38 -7.51
N ASP A 38 -7.97 6.92 -8.34
CA ASP A 38 -9.34 7.39 -8.25
C ASP A 38 -9.97 7.06 -6.89
N MET A 39 -9.76 5.84 -6.41
CA MET A 39 -10.29 5.40 -5.13
C MET A 39 -9.67 6.16 -3.96
N VAL A 40 -8.37 6.43 -3.99
CA VAL A 40 -7.72 7.26 -2.97
C VAL A 40 -8.35 8.63 -2.92
N GLY A 41 -8.68 9.20 -4.07
CA GLY A 41 -9.32 10.51 -4.14
C GLY A 41 -10.73 10.54 -3.58
N ARG A 42 -11.47 9.44 -3.70
CA ARG A 42 -12.88 9.38 -3.29
C ARG A 42 -13.10 8.83 -1.89
N GLY A 43 -12.15 8.05 -1.37
CA GLY A 43 -12.32 7.36 -0.10
C GLY A 43 -11.41 7.88 0.99
N ASP A 44 -11.60 7.36 2.19
CA ASP A 44 -10.73 7.63 3.33
C ASP A 44 -10.08 6.31 3.76
N TYR A 45 -8.86 6.09 3.32
CA TYR A 45 -8.11 4.88 3.65
C TYR A 45 -7.09 5.16 4.73
N ALA A 46 -6.98 4.24 5.69
CA ALA A 46 -5.95 4.30 6.72
C ALA A 46 -4.60 3.88 6.15
N LEU A 47 -4.61 3.10 5.06
CA LEU A 47 -3.41 2.49 4.50
C LEU A 47 -3.67 2.08 3.06
N VAL A 48 -2.64 2.20 2.21
CA VAL A 48 -2.66 1.69 0.84
C VAL A 48 -1.57 0.63 0.71
N LEU A 49 -1.94 -0.55 0.22
CA LEU A 49 -0.99 -1.58 -0.21
C LEU A 49 -0.87 -1.45 -1.72
N MET A 50 0.35 -1.38 -2.22
CA MET A 50 0.60 -1.08 -3.63
C MET A 50 1.54 -2.10 -4.27
N ASP A 51 1.04 -2.81 -5.31
CA ASP A 51 1.89 -3.65 -6.14
C ASP A 51 2.62 -2.76 -7.15
N LEU A 52 3.85 -3.13 -7.50
CA LEU A 52 4.64 -2.36 -8.47
C LEU A 52 4.39 -2.77 -9.91
N ARG A 53 4.20 -4.06 -10.16
CA ARG A 53 4.11 -4.61 -11.53
C ARG A 53 2.66 -4.74 -11.95
N MET A 54 2.15 -3.70 -12.63
CA MET A 54 0.80 -3.69 -13.17
C MET A 54 0.83 -3.14 -14.59
N PRO A 55 -0.05 -3.63 -15.50
CA PRO A 55 -0.18 -3.05 -16.83
C PRO A 55 -0.62 -1.59 -16.77
N GLY A 56 -0.14 -0.79 -17.68
CA GLY A 56 -0.44 0.64 -17.71
C GLY A 56 0.40 1.40 -16.69
N MET A 57 -0.26 2.05 -15.74
CA MET A 57 0.44 2.77 -14.67
C MET A 57 0.99 1.78 -13.66
N ASP A 58 2.30 1.76 -13.45
CA ASP A 58 2.91 0.90 -12.43
C ASP A 58 2.76 1.52 -11.04
N GLY A 59 3.09 0.72 -10.00
CA GLY A 59 2.92 1.15 -8.62
C GLY A 59 3.81 2.32 -8.23
N MET A 60 5.02 2.39 -8.77
CA MET A 60 5.94 3.49 -8.49
C MET A 60 5.36 4.82 -8.96
N GLU A 61 4.83 4.83 -10.17
CA GLU A 61 4.17 5.99 -10.73
C GLU A 61 2.94 6.38 -9.92
N ALA A 62 2.13 5.39 -9.52
CA ALA A 62 0.95 5.62 -8.69
C ALA A 62 1.32 6.26 -7.34
N ILE A 63 2.40 5.80 -6.71
CA ILE A 63 2.88 6.37 -5.45
C ILE A 63 3.24 7.85 -5.65
N ARG A 64 3.95 8.18 -6.70
CA ARG A 64 4.31 9.57 -6.98
C ARG A 64 3.09 10.45 -7.17
N HIS A 65 2.08 9.95 -7.86
CA HIS A 65 0.82 10.68 -8.04
C HIS A 65 0.10 10.91 -6.71
N ILE A 66 0.07 9.91 -5.83
CA ILE A 66 -0.54 10.06 -4.51
C ILE A 66 0.19 11.15 -3.72
N ARG A 67 1.51 11.10 -3.70
CA ARG A 67 2.33 12.05 -2.93
C ARG A 67 2.28 13.48 -3.47
N ALA A 68 1.96 13.63 -4.76
CA ALA A 68 1.83 14.95 -5.38
C ALA A 68 0.46 15.62 -5.15
N ARG A 69 -0.48 14.93 -4.49
CA ARG A 69 -1.80 15.52 -4.22
C ARG A 69 -1.70 16.75 -3.33
N PRO A 70 -2.54 17.76 -3.57
CA PRO A 70 -2.52 18.98 -2.74
C PRO A 70 -3.30 18.86 -1.42
N ASP A 71 -3.93 17.72 -1.15
CA ASP A 71 -4.76 17.49 0.05
C ASP A 71 -4.07 16.55 1.04
N GLU A 72 -4.72 16.30 2.17
CA GLU A 72 -4.18 15.41 3.23
C GLU A 72 -4.00 13.98 2.78
N LYS A 73 -4.71 13.54 1.75
CA LYS A 73 -4.60 12.18 1.22
C LYS A 73 -3.21 11.90 0.63
N ALA A 74 -2.45 12.96 0.31
CA ALA A 74 -1.05 12.82 -0.12
C ALA A 74 -0.18 12.13 0.92
N LYS A 75 -0.60 12.13 2.19
CA LYS A 75 0.16 11.56 3.31
C LYS A 75 -0.30 10.18 3.73
N VAL A 76 -1.21 9.55 3.00
CA VAL A 76 -1.71 8.22 3.36
C VAL A 76 -0.54 7.24 3.46
N PRO A 77 -0.51 6.39 4.49
CA PRO A 77 0.52 5.36 4.59
C PRO A 77 0.49 4.42 3.40
N ILE A 78 1.67 4.12 2.83
CA ILE A 78 1.79 3.25 1.67
C ILE A 78 2.81 2.16 1.96
N ILE A 79 2.40 0.89 1.80
CA ILE A 79 3.28 -0.27 1.86
C ILE A 79 3.33 -0.88 0.48
N VAL A 80 4.53 -1.00 -0.09
CA VAL A 80 4.73 -1.69 -1.36
C VAL A 80 4.75 -3.19 -1.13
N VAL A 81 4.05 -3.95 -1.98
CA VAL A 81 4.03 -5.42 -1.93
C VAL A 81 4.36 -5.90 -3.33
N THR A 82 5.53 -6.53 -3.52
CA THR A 82 5.99 -6.91 -4.87
C THR A 82 6.79 -8.21 -4.86
N ALA A 83 6.75 -8.92 -5.99
CA ALA A 83 7.58 -10.09 -6.22
C ALA A 83 8.94 -9.72 -6.83
N ASP A 84 9.15 -8.47 -7.19
CA ASP A 84 10.39 -8.00 -7.80
C ASP A 84 11.55 -8.05 -6.79
N THR A 85 12.68 -8.57 -7.23
CA THR A 85 13.86 -8.77 -6.38
C THR A 85 15.05 -7.87 -6.77
N ALA A 86 14.83 -6.83 -7.56
CA ALA A 86 15.90 -5.91 -7.96
C ALA A 86 16.59 -5.32 -6.72
N PRO A 87 17.93 -5.28 -6.69
CA PRO A 87 18.68 -4.93 -5.47
C PRO A 87 18.35 -3.57 -4.85
N ASP A 88 18.14 -2.57 -5.67
CA ASP A 88 17.90 -1.20 -5.16
C ASP A 88 16.43 -0.81 -5.12
N LEU A 89 15.54 -1.79 -5.30
CA LEU A 89 14.12 -1.51 -5.45
C LEU A 89 13.50 -0.92 -4.19
N LYS A 90 13.86 -1.45 -3.02
CA LYS A 90 13.33 -0.94 -1.76
C LYS A 90 13.67 0.54 -1.58
N ALA A 91 14.93 0.91 -1.81
CA ALA A 91 15.38 2.30 -1.69
C ALA A 91 14.63 3.19 -2.66
N ALA A 92 14.43 2.73 -3.90
CA ALA A 92 13.70 3.50 -4.91
C ALA A 92 12.23 3.70 -4.50
N CYS A 93 11.61 2.70 -3.91
CA CYS A 93 10.22 2.81 -3.42
C CYS A 93 10.10 3.83 -2.29
N ILE A 94 11.01 3.78 -1.33
CA ILE A 94 11.02 4.73 -0.21
C ILE A 94 11.25 6.15 -0.73
N GLU A 95 12.18 6.32 -1.66
CA GLU A 95 12.44 7.62 -2.27
C GLU A 95 11.21 8.16 -3.01
N ALA A 96 10.44 7.29 -3.66
CA ALA A 96 9.21 7.68 -4.35
C ALA A 96 8.10 8.07 -3.39
N GLY A 97 8.19 7.67 -2.12
CA GLY A 97 7.23 8.05 -1.09
C GLY A 97 6.57 6.90 -0.34
N ALA A 98 6.99 5.65 -0.58
CA ALA A 98 6.48 4.52 0.19
C ALA A 98 7.02 4.54 1.62
N ASP A 99 6.23 4.04 2.55
CA ASP A 99 6.61 3.98 3.96
C ASP A 99 7.26 2.65 4.33
N GLU A 100 6.93 1.58 3.61
CA GLU A 100 7.49 0.25 3.87
C GLU A 100 7.41 -0.61 2.61
N PHE A 101 8.12 -1.73 2.63
CA PHE A 101 8.29 -2.60 1.48
C PHE A 101 8.22 -4.06 1.93
N LEU A 102 7.35 -4.85 1.29
CA LEU A 102 7.22 -6.28 1.55
C LEU A 102 7.39 -7.06 0.25
N LYS A 103 8.05 -8.22 0.35
CA LYS A 103 8.21 -9.12 -0.80
C LYS A 103 7.11 -10.18 -0.80
N LYS A 104 6.64 -10.52 -1.99
CA LYS A 104 5.73 -11.66 -2.20
C LYS A 104 6.53 -12.97 -2.20
N PRO A 105 5.97 -14.06 -1.69
CA PRO A 105 4.65 -14.17 -1.06
C PRO A 105 4.64 -13.53 0.33
N VAL A 106 3.60 -12.76 0.62
CA VAL A 106 3.49 -12.04 1.89
C VAL A 106 3.10 -13.03 2.99
N ALA A 107 3.88 -13.06 4.07
CA ALA A 107 3.50 -13.78 5.28
C ALA A 107 2.60 -12.89 6.13
N MET A 108 1.57 -13.49 6.75
CA MET A 108 0.61 -12.72 7.53
C MET A 108 1.25 -11.93 8.67
N ASN A 109 2.20 -12.54 9.39
CA ASN A 109 2.90 -11.85 10.46
C ASN A 109 3.74 -10.68 9.94
N ALA A 110 4.40 -10.83 8.79
CA ALA A 110 5.19 -9.75 8.20
C ALA A 110 4.30 -8.59 7.78
N LEU A 111 3.12 -8.89 7.23
CA LEU A 111 2.14 -7.87 6.85
C LEU A 111 1.66 -7.10 8.08
N PHE A 112 1.27 -7.81 9.13
CA PHE A 112 0.78 -7.16 10.35
C PHE A 112 1.86 -6.34 11.05
N ASP A 113 3.11 -6.84 11.08
CA ASP A 113 4.22 -6.10 11.65
C ASP A 113 4.50 -4.81 10.88
N ALA A 114 4.46 -4.87 9.55
CA ALA A 114 4.67 -3.69 8.72
C ALA A 114 3.56 -2.66 8.91
N ILE A 115 2.31 -3.11 8.98
CA ILE A 115 1.17 -2.23 9.23
C ILE A 115 1.31 -1.55 10.59
N ALA A 116 1.60 -2.33 11.62
CA ALA A 116 1.77 -1.79 12.97
C ALA A 116 2.90 -0.77 13.02
N GLN A 117 4.02 -1.06 12.38
CA GLN A 117 5.18 -0.17 12.37
C GLN A 117 4.87 1.15 11.67
N VAL A 118 4.23 1.10 10.52
CA VAL A 118 3.89 2.30 9.75
C VAL A 118 2.87 3.17 10.50
N LEU A 119 1.86 2.55 11.11
CA LEU A 119 0.84 3.29 11.85
C LEU A 119 1.36 3.79 13.19
N SER A 120 2.22 3.03 13.87
CA SER A 120 2.83 3.45 15.14
C SER A 120 3.72 4.67 14.98
N GLY A 121 4.46 4.74 13.87
CA GLY A 121 5.28 5.91 13.58
C GLY A 121 4.45 7.19 13.49
N ARG A 122 3.22 7.09 12.97
CA ARG A 122 2.30 8.22 12.89
C ARG A 122 1.67 8.55 14.24
N ASP A 123 1.34 7.52 15.01
CA ASP A 123 0.79 7.68 16.34
C ASP A 123 1.81 8.32 17.27
N ASP A 124 3.08 7.94 17.16
CA ASP A 124 4.17 8.53 17.93
C ASP A 124 4.27 10.03 17.69
N LEU A 125 4.09 10.46 16.45
CA LEU A 125 4.07 11.87 16.11
C LEU A 125 2.88 12.59 16.75
N ALA A 126 1.75 11.93 16.87
CA ALA A 126 0.56 12.49 17.49
C ALA A 126 0.67 12.57 19.01
N THR A 127 1.52 11.75 19.61
CA THR A 127 1.69 11.67 21.06
C THR A 127 2.54 12.81 21.61
N PHE A 128 3.39 13.35 20.78
CA PHE A 128 4.27 14.43 21.15
C PHE A 128 3.69 15.80 20.85
#